data_e5fade7a2683842e28d3c194184bb04e
#
_entry.id   e5fade7a2683842e28d3c194184bb04e
#
_cell.length_a   1.000
_cell.length_b   1.000
_cell.length_c   1.000
_cell.angle_alpha   90.00
_cell.angle_beta   90.00
_cell.angle_gamma   90.00
#
_symmetry.space_group_name_H-M   'P 1'
#
loop_
_entity.id
_entity.type
_entity.pdbx_description
1 polymer ?
#
loop_
_entity_poly.entity_id
_entity_poly.type
_entity_poly.pdbx_seq_one_letter_code
_entity_poly.pdbx_strand_id
1 'polypeptide(L)'
;MIERILKSKLIEMANKYPIVTLTGPRQSGKSTLLRNSFQDYEYVSLEDPDMRLFATDDPRGFLSTYPDKTIIDEVQRVPSLFSYIQTHTDKENKEGMYMLAGSHNFLLMESVNQSLAGRTAVLKLLPFSHYEMEKGEILPSSVNEEVFKGAYPRIYDKAINPNDYYPFYIQTYVERDVRLLRNIGDLSKFIKYLKLCAGRIGQLLNLSSLANECGISVTAATNW
;
A
#
# COMPACT_ATOMS: atom_id res chain seq x y z
N MET A 1 1.29 6.85 -19.60
CA MET A 1 0.97 6.23 -18.29
C MET A 1 0.14 5.00 -18.53
N ILE A 2 0.43 3.90 -17.85
CA ILE A 2 -0.30 2.62 -18.01
C ILE A 2 -1.61 2.71 -17.25
N GLU A 3 -2.70 2.37 -17.93
CA GLU A 3 -4.02 2.33 -17.32
C GLU A 3 -4.13 1.14 -16.35
N ARG A 4 -4.65 1.40 -15.15
CA ARG A 4 -4.81 0.38 -14.11
C ARG A 4 -6.21 -0.21 -14.17
N ILE A 5 -6.32 -1.53 -14.16
CA ILE A 5 -7.63 -2.24 -14.13
C ILE A 5 -8.47 -1.78 -12.94
N LEU A 6 -7.83 -1.53 -11.82
CA LEU A 6 -8.51 -1.13 -10.59
C LEU A 6 -9.21 0.24 -10.68
N LYS A 7 -8.89 1.08 -11.70
CA LYS A 7 -9.43 2.44 -11.83
C LYS A 7 -10.96 2.48 -11.90
N SER A 8 -11.55 1.61 -12.71
CA SER A 8 -13.02 1.55 -12.84
C SER A 8 -13.70 1.18 -11.53
N LYS A 9 -13.16 0.20 -10.81
CA LYS A 9 -13.68 -0.22 -9.51
C LYS A 9 -13.49 0.86 -8.45
N LEU A 10 -12.37 1.57 -8.48
CA LEU A 10 -12.08 2.69 -7.59
C LEU A 10 -13.13 3.80 -7.73
N ILE A 11 -13.43 4.21 -8.97
CA ILE A 11 -14.45 5.23 -9.26
C ILE A 11 -15.86 4.72 -8.87
N GLU A 12 -16.18 3.47 -9.17
CA GLU A 12 -17.45 2.86 -8.77
C GLU A 12 -17.65 2.93 -7.24
N MET A 13 -16.60 2.59 -6.48
CA MET A 13 -16.69 2.61 -5.01
C MET A 13 -16.76 4.02 -4.44
N ALA A 14 -16.10 5.00 -5.05
CA ALA A 14 -16.22 6.40 -4.66
C ALA A 14 -17.64 6.96 -4.79
N ASN A 15 -18.44 6.40 -5.69
CA ASN A 15 -19.85 6.78 -5.85
C ASN A 15 -20.81 6.03 -4.90
N LYS A 16 -20.30 5.12 -4.06
CA LYS A 16 -21.13 4.27 -3.19
C LYS A 16 -20.73 4.33 -1.71
N TYR A 17 -19.56 4.86 -1.42
CA TYR A 17 -19.02 4.94 -0.07
C TYR A 17 -18.48 6.35 0.20
N PRO A 18 -18.67 6.89 1.40
CA PRO A 18 -18.09 8.18 1.77
C PRO A 18 -16.55 8.16 1.73
N ILE A 19 -15.97 7.00 1.93
CA ILE A 19 -14.52 6.82 1.96
C ILE A 19 -14.12 5.64 1.07
N VAL A 20 -13.01 5.79 0.33
CA VAL A 20 -12.33 4.66 -0.32
C VAL A 20 -10.89 4.59 0.18
N THR A 21 -10.52 3.45 0.74
CA THR A 21 -9.14 3.21 1.21
C THR A 21 -8.38 2.36 0.21
N LEU A 22 -7.32 2.93 -0.38
CA LEU A 22 -6.44 2.25 -1.33
C LEU A 22 -5.16 1.80 -0.63
N THR A 23 -5.03 0.49 -0.44
CA THR A 23 -3.85 -0.15 0.14
C THR A 23 -2.95 -0.78 -0.92
N GLY A 24 -1.78 -1.21 -0.54
CA GLY A 24 -0.88 -1.95 -1.43
C GLY A 24 0.59 -1.68 -1.14
N PRO A 25 1.51 -2.46 -1.70
CA PRO A 25 2.93 -2.31 -1.44
C PRO A 25 3.44 -0.92 -1.82
N ARG A 26 4.56 -0.52 -1.23
CA ARG A 26 5.24 0.72 -1.62
C ARG A 26 5.58 0.70 -3.10
N GLN A 27 5.53 1.85 -3.74
CA GLN A 27 5.84 2.01 -5.18
C GLN A 27 4.91 1.23 -6.14
N SER A 28 3.75 0.74 -5.69
CA SER A 28 2.74 0.13 -6.60
C SER A 28 1.96 1.16 -7.43
N GLY A 29 2.12 2.47 -7.16
CA GLY A 29 1.49 3.55 -7.90
C GLY A 29 0.17 4.06 -7.31
N LYS A 30 -0.09 3.85 -6.01
CA LYS A 30 -1.34 4.28 -5.33
C LYS A 30 -1.64 5.76 -5.50
N SER A 31 -0.72 6.63 -5.07
CA SER A 31 -0.89 8.09 -5.14
C SER A 31 -1.07 8.58 -6.59
N THR A 32 -0.33 7.95 -7.52
CA THR A 32 -0.47 8.23 -8.96
C THR A 32 -1.86 7.85 -9.47
N LEU A 33 -2.37 6.67 -9.11
CA LEU A 33 -3.70 6.22 -9.51
C LEU A 33 -4.79 7.15 -8.97
N LEU A 34 -4.73 7.51 -7.68
CA LEU A 34 -5.72 8.40 -7.06
C LEU A 34 -5.73 9.78 -7.72
N ARG A 35 -4.57 10.43 -7.82
CA ARG A 35 -4.46 11.78 -8.44
C ARG A 35 -4.93 11.83 -9.89
N ASN A 36 -4.72 10.75 -10.65
CA ASN A 36 -5.18 10.69 -12.04
C ASN A 36 -6.66 10.31 -12.18
N SER A 37 -7.23 9.65 -11.20
CA SER A 37 -8.65 9.26 -11.20
C SER A 37 -9.57 10.35 -10.65
N PHE A 38 -9.05 11.20 -9.77
CA PHE A 38 -9.78 12.24 -9.05
C PHE A 38 -9.06 13.58 -9.18
N GLN A 39 -9.10 14.16 -10.36
CA GLN A 39 -8.38 15.41 -10.68
C GLN A 39 -9.00 16.66 -10.03
N ASP A 40 -10.26 16.58 -9.61
CA ASP A 40 -11.00 17.61 -8.88
C ASP A 40 -10.87 17.49 -7.36
N TYR A 41 -10.09 16.50 -6.86
CA TYR A 41 -9.81 16.32 -5.45
C TYR A 41 -8.53 17.05 -5.03
N GLU A 42 -8.57 17.65 -3.86
CA GLU A 42 -7.35 18.15 -3.23
C GLU A 42 -6.45 16.98 -2.80
N TYR A 43 -5.14 17.19 -2.86
CA TYR A 43 -4.16 16.18 -2.46
C TYR A 43 -3.33 16.68 -1.29
N VAL A 44 -3.35 15.93 -0.20
CA VAL A 44 -2.52 16.17 0.97
C VAL A 44 -1.77 14.89 1.36
N SER A 45 -0.48 15.01 1.69
CA SER A 45 0.35 13.90 2.12
C SER A 45 0.79 14.05 3.58
N LEU A 46 0.49 13.07 4.40
CA LEU A 46 0.98 13.01 5.78
C LEU A 46 2.42 12.48 5.88
N GLU A 47 3.10 12.24 4.73
CA GLU A 47 4.57 12.15 4.68
C GLU A 47 5.21 13.49 5.02
N ASP A 48 4.57 14.60 4.61
CA ASP A 48 4.99 15.96 4.94
C ASP A 48 4.88 16.18 6.46
N PRO A 49 5.97 16.60 7.13
CA PRO A 49 5.98 16.82 8.58
C PRO A 49 4.98 17.89 9.04
N ASP A 50 4.82 18.99 8.29
CA ASP A 50 3.95 20.10 8.67
C ASP A 50 2.48 19.70 8.57
N MET A 51 2.10 19.01 7.49
CA MET A 51 0.75 18.47 7.33
C MET A 51 0.43 17.40 8.37
N ARG A 52 1.40 16.57 8.70
CA ARG A 52 1.26 15.56 9.75
C ARG A 52 1.08 16.20 11.12
N LEU A 53 1.86 17.24 11.45
CA LEU A 53 1.72 17.97 12.71
C LEU A 53 0.34 18.63 12.78
N PHE A 54 -0.09 19.34 11.74
CA PHE A 54 -1.41 19.94 11.66
C PHE A 54 -2.53 18.92 11.87
N ALA A 55 -2.50 17.78 11.17
CA ALA A 55 -3.50 16.73 11.33
C ALA A 55 -3.48 16.07 12.73
N THR A 56 -2.34 16.12 13.43
CA THR A 56 -2.19 15.54 14.78
C THR A 56 -2.68 16.50 15.86
N ASP A 57 -2.28 17.77 15.78
CA ASP A 57 -2.52 18.76 16.83
C ASP A 57 -3.92 19.38 16.73
N ASP A 58 -4.41 19.61 15.50
CA ASP A 58 -5.77 20.11 15.25
C ASP A 58 -6.47 19.32 14.14
N PRO A 59 -6.90 18.08 14.41
CA PRO A 59 -7.60 17.25 13.41
C PRO A 59 -8.93 17.84 12.94
N ARG A 60 -9.58 18.67 13.76
CA ARG A 60 -10.82 19.36 13.35
C ARG A 60 -10.53 20.50 12.39
N GLY A 61 -9.55 21.31 12.67
CA GLY A 61 -9.05 22.34 11.75
C GLY A 61 -8.56 21.75 10.43
N PHE A 62 -7.85 20.63 10.51
CA PHE A 62 -7.42 19.89 9.33
C PHE A 62 -8.62 19.47 8.45
N LEU A 63 -9.64 18.82 9.01
CA LEU A 63 -10.85 18.42 8.27
C LEU A 63 -11.73 19.61 7.85
N SER A 64 -11.63 20.76 8.54
CA SER A 64 -12.29 21.99 8.09
C SER A 64 -11.60 22.61 6.88
N THR A 65 -10.28 22.44 6.76
CA THR A 65 -9.48 22.86 5.59
C THR A 65 -9.70 21.90 4.41
N TYR A 66 -9.86 20.62 4.70
CA TYR A 66 -10.07 19.53 3.72
C TYR A 66 -11.43 18.85 3.97
N PRO A 67 -12.56 19.54 3.72
CA PRO A 67 -13.89 19.07 4.19
C PRO A 67 -14.44 17.91 3.37
N ASP A 68 -14.14 17.86 2.08
CA ASP A 68 -14.55 16.79 1.15
C ASP A 68 -13.60 16.72 -0.06
N LYS A 69 -13.87 15.80 -0.99
CA LYS A 69 -13.08 15.63 -2.22
C LYS A 69 -11.58 15.69 -1.98
N THR A 70 -11.10 14.95 -1.00
CA THR A 70 -9.69 15.01 -0.60
C THR A 70 -9.03 13.64 -0.68
N ILE A 71 -7.82 13.61 -1.26
CA ILE A 71 -6.91 12.47 -1.23
C ILE A 71 -5.95 12.68 -0.06
N ILE A 72 -6.03 11.82 0.96
CA ILE A 72 -5.11 11.84 2.11
C ILE A 72 -4.13 10.67 1.95
N ASP A 73 -2.88 10.99 1.61
CA ASP A 73 -1.84 9.99 1.38
C ASP A 73 -1.04 9.71 2.67
N GLU A 74 -0.59 8.45 2.84
CA GLU A 74 0.12 7.93 4.02
C GLU A 74 -0.67 8.17 5.33
N VAL A 75 -2.01 8.02 5.26
CA VAL A 75 -2.94 8.33 6.37
C VAL A 75 -2.64 7.56 7.66
N GLN A 76 -1.99 6.40 7.60
CA GLN A 76 -1.58 5.63 8.79
C GLN A 76 -0.56 6.33 9.68
N ARG A 77 0.04 7.44 9.22
CA ARG A 77 0.95 8.24 10.04
C ARG A 77 0.26 9.02 11.14
N VAL A 78 -1.06 9.21 11.03
CA VAL A 78 -1.90 9.87 12.04
C VAL A 78 -3.11 8.97 12.35
N PRO A 79 -2.95 7.91 13.15
CA PRO A 79 -4.03 6.95 13.44
C PRO A 79 -5.26 7.60 14.11
N SER A 80 -5.07 8.62 14.93
CA SER A 80 -6.16 9.35 15.57
C SER A 80 -7.12 10.02 14.57
N LEU A 81 -6.61 10.40 13.39
CA LEU A 81 -7.40 11.08 12.35
C LEU A 81 -8.57 10.22 11.84
N PHE A 82 -8.46 8.89 11.88
CA PHE A 82 -9.52 7.99 11.41
C PHE A 82 -10.84 8.20 12.16
N SER A 83 -10.80 8.39 13.46
CA SER A 83 -12.01 8.64 14.27
C SER A 83 -12.64 10.00 13.95
N TYR A 84 -11.83 11.01 13.62
CA TYR A 84 -12.35 12.32 13.21
C TYR A 84 -12.95 12.26 11.80
N ILE A 85 -12.31 11.56 10.87
CA ILE A 85 -12.85 11.31 9.53
C ILE A 85 -14.19 10.57 9.63
N GLN A 86 -14.30 9.55 10.47
CA GLN A 86 -15.55 8.84 10.74
C GLN A 86 -16.66 9.81 11.17
N THR A 87 -16.41 10.60 12.23
CA THR A 87 -17.39 11.53 12.76
C THR A 87 -17.80 12.57 11.72
N HIS A 88 -16.84 13.04 10.92
CA HIS A 88 -17.09 14.03 9.89
C HIS A 88 -17.95 13.46 8.76
N THR A 89 -17.62 12.27 8.25
CA THR A 89 -18.40 11.62 7.18
C THR A 89 -19.79 11.21 7.62
N ASP A 90 -19.96 10.76 8.86
CA ASP A 90 -21.29 10.44 9.42
C ASP A 90 -22.20 11.67 9.48
N LYS A 91 -21.63 12.85 9.76
CA LYS A 91 -22.37 14.12 9.82
C LYS A 91 -22.77 14.61 8.43
N GLU A 92 -21.84 14.57 7.48
CA GLU A 92 -22.07 15.10 6.13
C GLU A 92 -22.92 14.17 5.26
N ASN A 93 -22.86 12.86 5.50
CA ASN A 93 -23.62 11.81 4.80
C ASN A 93 -23.54 11.94 3.26
N LYS A 94 -22.33 12.11 2.75
CA LYS A 94 -22.02 12.24 1.32
C LYS A 94 -21.09 11.12 0.88
N GLU A 95 -21.22 10.69 -0.38
CA GLU A 95 -20.30 9.70 -0.99
C GLU A 95 -19.06 10.40 -1.56
N GLY A 96 -17.95 9.64 -1.64
CA GLY A 96 -16.73 10.09 -2.29
C GLY A 96 -16.01 11.24 -1.59
N MET A 97 -16.21 11.43 -0.28
CA MET A 97 -15.58 12.53 0.44
C MET A 97 -14.06 12.38 0.52
N TYR A 98 -13.59 11.17 0.86
CA TYR A 98 -12.17 10.93 1.09
C TYR A 98 -11.64 9.72 0.33
N MET A 99 -10.49 9.92 -0.32
CA MET A 99 -9.64 8.84 -0.85
C MET A 99 -8.43 8.69 0.06
N LEU A 100 -8.40 7.65 0.88
CA LEU A 100 -7.30 7.37 1.78
C LEU A 100 -6.29 6.45 1.11
N ALA A 101 -5.01 6.79 1.15
CA ALA A 101 -3.95 5.93 0.67
C ALA A 101 -2.93 5.63 1.76
N GLY A 102 -2.41 4.42 1.71
CA GLY A 102 -1.32 4.03 2.60
C GLY A 102 -0.66 2.73 2.16
N SER A 103 0.58 2.55 2.60
CA SER A 103 1.22 1.25 2.44
C SER A 103 0.43 0.21 3.23
N HIS A 104 0.32 -1.01 2.65
CA HIS A 104 -0.38 -2.12 3.30
C HIS A 104 0.44 -2.56 4.51
N ASN A 105 0.20 -1.90 5.64
CA ASN A 105 0.73 -2.32 6.92
C ASN A 105 -0.44 -2.66 7.86
N PHE A 106 -0.14 -3.45 8.85
CA PHE A 106 -1.10 -3.91 9.85
C PHE A 106 -1.80 -2.74 10.56
N LEU A 107 -1.07 -1.65 10.84
CA LEU A 107 -1.59 -0.46 11.52
C LEU A 107 -2.69 0.26 10.72
N LEU A 108 -2.52 0.36 9.40
CA LEU A 108 -3.56 0.95 8.54
C LEU A 108 -4.85 0.13 8.61
N MET A 109 -4.73 -1.19 8.45
CA MET A 109 -5.90 -2.07 8.45
C MET A 109 -6.58 -2.16 9.82
N GLU A 110 -5.81 -2.12 10.90
CA GLU A 110 -6.34 -2.06 12.26
C GLU A 110 -7.15 -0.78 12.47
N SER A 111 -6.61 0.39 12.11
CA SER A 111 -7.30 1.68 12.23
C SER A 111 -8.56 1.76 11.36
N VAL A 112 -8.49 1.24 10.12
CA VAL A 112 -9.65 1.16 9.21
C VAL A 112 -10.74 0.26 9.80
N ASN A 113 -10.40 -0.92 10.30
CA ASN A 113 -11.37 -1.85 10.87
C ASN A 113 -12.01 -1.32 12.15
N GLN A 114 -11.26 -0.60 12.98
CA GLN A 114 -11.77 -0.04 14.23
C GLN A 114 -12.69 1.17 14.01
N SER A 115 -12.30 2.08 13.12
CA SER A 115 -12.98 3.37 12.99
C SER A 115 -13.87 3.48 11.75
N LEU A 116 -13.53 2.84 10.64
CA LEU A 116 -14.21 3.03 9.35
C LEU A 116 -15.03 1.82 8.89
N ALA A 117 -15.30 0.84 9.76
CA ALA A 117 -16.11 -0.32 9.41
C ALA A 117 -17.47 0.09 8.86
N GLY A 118 -17.85 -0.42 7.68
CA GLY A 118 -19.08 -0.09 6.99
C GLY A 118 -19.10 1.25 6.25
N ARG A 119 -18.10 2.12 6.43
CA ARG A 119 -18.00 3.45 5.82
C ARG A 119 -16.98 3.55 4.69
N THR A 120 -16.10 2.57 4.60
CA THR A 120 -15.04 2.58 3.59
C THR A 120 -15.05 1.33 2.72
N ALA A 121 -14.84 1.52 1.43
CA ALA A 121 -14.46 0.45 0.53
C ALA A 121 -12.94 0.29 0.54
N VAL A 122 -12.45 -0.89 0.94
CA VAL A 122 -11.00 -1.17 0.95
C VAL A 122 -10.60 -1.86 -0.35
N LEU A 123 -9.73 -1.21 -1.10
CA LEU A 123 -9.18 -1.72 -2.35
C LEU A 123 -7.66 -1.94 -2.21
N LYS A 124 -7.14 -2.94 -2.92
CA LYS A 124 -5.71 -3.27 -2.90
C LYS A 124 -5.10 -3.11 -4.28
N LEU A 125 -4.14 -2.20 -4.41
CA LEU A 125 -3.37 -1.99 -5.63
C LEU A 125 -2.05 -2.77 -5.55
N LEU A 126 -1.93 -3.81 -6.34
CA LEU A 126 -0.68 -4.54 -6.56
C LEU A 126 0.18 -3.84 -7.63
N PRO A 127 1.45 -4.20 -7.82
CA PRO A 127 2.21 -3.86 -9.02
C PRO A 127 1.43 -4.21 -10.29
N PHE A 128 1.96 -3.93 -11.47
CA PHE A 128 1.25 -4.21 -12.72
C PHE A 128 0.87 -5.68 -12.85
N SER A 129 -0.33 -5.95 -13.36
CA SER A 129 -0.68 -7.28 -13.83
C SER A 129 -0.09 -7.52 -15.23
N HIS A 130 0.03 -8.79 -15.63
CA HIS A 130 0.42 -9.17 -16.99
C HIS A 130 -0.44 -8.45 -18.04
N TYR A 131 -1.76 -8.44 -17.86
CA TYR A 131 -2.71 -7.76 -18.74
C TYR A 131 -2.48 -6.25 -18.82
N GLU A 132 -2.18 -5.57 -17.70
CA GLU A 132 -1.86 -4.14 -17.69
C GLU A 132 -0.56 -3.85 -18.44
N MET A 133 0.44 -4.73 -18.32
CA MET A 133 1.71 -4.62 -19.05
C MET A 133 1.54 -4.87 -20.56
N GLU A 134 0.74 -5.87 -20.93
CA GLU A 134 0.41 -6.17 -22.33
C GLU A 134 -0.32 -4.99 -22.98
N LYS A 135 -1.39 -4.52 -22.35
CA LYS A 135 -2.18 -3.37 -22.84
C LYS A 135 -1.37 -2.07 -22.88
N GLY A 136 -0.40 -1.93 -21.97
CA GLY A 136 0.51 -0.79 -21.92
C GLY A 136 1.74 -0.90 -22.82
N GLU A 137 1.85 -1.96 -23.63
CA GLU A 137 2.96 -2.21 -24.55
C GLU A 137 4.35 -2.23 -23.86
N ILE A 138 4.38 -2.68 -22.59
CA ILE A 138 5.62 -2.81 -21.80
C ILE A 138 5.91 -4.25 -21.39
N LEU A 139 5.13 -5.20 -21.89
CA LEU A 139 5.33 -6.61 -21.58
C LEU A 139 6.70 -7.08 -22.07
N PRO A 140 7.51 -7.71 -21.22
CA PRO A 140 8.78 -8.31 -21.63
C PRO A 140 8.61 -9.36 -22.73
N SER A 141 9.65 -9.56 -23.54
CA SER A 141 9.60 -10.45 -24.72
C SER A 141 9.50 -11.94 -24.37
N SER A 142 9.77 -12.32 -23.13
CA SER A 142 9.69 -13.70 -22.64
C SER A 142 9.24 -13.76 -21.19
N VAL A 143 8.65 -14.90 -20.80
CA VAL A 143 8.25 -15.18 -19.42
C VAL A 143 9.45 -15.08 -18.47
N ASN A 144 10.62 -15.55 -18.86
CA ASN A 144 11.82 -15.45 -18.02
C ASN A 144 12.22 -14.00 -17.76
N GLU A 145 12.12 -13.14 -18.77
CA GLU A 145 12.39 -11.71 -18.62
C GLU A 145 11.33 -11.03 -17.76
N GLU A 146 10.05 -11.40 -17.91
CA GLU A 146 8.96 -10.89 -17.07
C GLU A 146 9.17 -11.26 -15.60
N VAL A 147 9.49 -12.52 -15.32
CA VAL A 147 9.78 -12.98 -13.96
C VAL A 147 11.02 -12.27 -13.38
N PHE A 148 12.05 -12.06 -14.18
CA PHE A 148 13.27 -11.36 -13.76
C PHE A 148 13.03 -9.87 -13.47
N LYS A 149 12.31 -9.17 -14.36
CA LYS A 149 11.99 -7.75 -14.19
C LYS A 149 10.94 -7.51 -13.11
N GLY A 150 10.02 -8.47 -12.92
CA GLY A 150 8.86 -8.27 -12.08
C GLY A 150 7.94 -7.16 -12.63
N ALA A 151 7.05 -6.64 -11.80
CA ALA A 151 5.95 -5.79 -12.26
C ALA A 151 5.87 -4.42 -11.54
N TYR A 152 6.91 -4.00 -10.85
CA TYR A 152 6.90 -2.69 -10.18
C TYR A 152 6.97 -1.54 -11.21
N PRO A 153 6.04 -0.57 -11.17
CA PRO A 153 5.95 0.53 -12.14
C PRO A 153 7.28 1.27 -12.36
N ARG A 154 8.04 1.50 -11.30
CA ARG A 154 9.28 2.27 -11.35
C ARG A 154 10.37 1.63 -12.21
N ILE A 155 10.40 0.30 -12.31
CA ILE A 155 11.35 -0.43 -13.15
C ILE A 155 11.15 -0.05 -14.62
N TYR A 156 9.89 0.05 -15.03
CA TYR A 156 9.50 0.38 -16.42
C TYR A 156 9.57 1.89 -16.69
N ASP A 157 9.09 2.71 -15.76
CA ASP A 157 9.07 4.18 -15.90
C ASP A 157 10.47 4.79 -15.96
N LYS A 158 11.42 4.24 -15.21
CA LYS A 158 12.80 4.74 -15.13
C LYS A 158 13.83 3.83 -15.78
N ALA A 159 13.41 2.76 -16.43
CA ALA A 159 14.29 1.75 -17.05
C ALA A 159 15.40 1.26 -16.08
N ILE A 160 15.04 1.04 -14.80
CA ILE A 160 16.00 0.63 -13.77
C ILE A 160 16.32 -0.87 -13.95
N ASN A 161 17.60 -1.22 -13.83
CA ASN A 161 18.01 -2.61 -13.81
C ASN A 161 17.41 -3.31 -12.56
N PRO A 162 16.71 -4.44 -12.71
CA PRO A 162 16.15 -5.19 -11.58
C PRO A 162 17.18 -5.59 -10.53
N ASN A 163 18.43 -5.87 -10.95
CA ASN A 163 19.52 -6.21 -10.03
C ASN A 163 19.90 -5.05 -9.08
N ASP A 164 19.61 -3.80 -9.49
CA ASP A 164 19.82 -2.62 -8.65
C ASP A 164 18.56 -2.28 -7.87
N TYR A 165 17.40 -2.38 -8.53
CA TYR A 165 16.12 -2.00 -7.92
C TYR A 165 15.76 -2.84 -6.70
N TYR A 166 15.79 -4.17 -6.82
CA TYR A 166 15.31 -5.05 -5.75
C TYR A 166 16.18 -5.03 -4.48
N PRO A 167 17.53 -5.02 -4.56
CA PRO A 167 18.35 -4.82 -3.36
C PRO A 167 18.04 -3.52 -2.62
N PHE A 168 17.94 -2.39 -3.35
CA PHE A 168 17.57 -1.10 -2.74
C PHE A 168 16.14 -1.08 -2.20
N TYR A 169 15.20 -1.72 -2.89
CA TYR A 169 13.83 -1.86 -2.40
C TYR A 169 13.79 -2.65 -1.08
N ILE A 170 14.49 -3.78 -1.00
CA ILE A 170 14.58 -4.58 0.22
C ILE A 170 15.22 -3.76 1.33
N GLN A 171 16.36 -3.13 1.08
CA GLN A 171 17.09 -2.36 2.07
C GLN A 171 16.29 -1.17 2.62
N THR A 172 15.60 -0.42 1.75
CA THR A 172 14.96 0.84 2.15
C THR A 172 13.53 0.66 2.65
N TYR A 173 12.80 -0.33 2.14
CA TYR A 173 11.38 -0.51 2.47
C TYR A 173 11.12 -1.73 3.34
N VAL A 174 11.67 -2.89 2.97
CA VAL A 174 11.42 -4.12 3.72
C VAL A 174 12.04 -4.00 5.11
N GLU A 175 13.29 -3.57 5.21
CA GLU A 175 13.97 -3.40 6.50
C GLU A 175 13.26 -2.37 7.40
N ARG A 176 12.77 -1.28 6.84
CA ARG A 176 12.03 -0.26 7.59
C ARG A 176 10.66 -0.75 8.05
N ASP A 177 9.86 -1.30 7.14
CA ASP A 177 8.49 -1.69 7.45
C ASP A 177 8.46 -2.94 8.34
N VAL A 178 9.44 -3.83 8.17
CA VAL A 178 9.62 -5.02 9.01
C VAL A 178 9.97 -4.67 10.46
N ARG A 179 10.75 -3.61 10.69
CA ARG A 179 11.03 -3.14 12.07
C ARG A 179 9.79 -2.63 12.80
N LEU A 180 8.75 -2.23 12.05
CA LEU A 180 7.45 -1.83 12.61
C LEU A 180 6.54 -3.04 12.89
N LEU A 181 6.84 -4.18 12.28
CA LEU A 181 6.15 -5.43 12.57
C LEU A 181 6.72 -6.04 13.86
N ARG A 182 5.86 -6.51 14.75
CA ARG A 182 6.23 -7.05 16.06
C ARG A 182 7.28 -8.16 15.93
N ASN A 183 8.37 -8.02 16.71
CA ASN A 183 9.30 -9.10 17.07
C ASN A 183 10.21 -9.69 15.98
N ILE A 184 10.64 -8.92 14.98
CA ILE A 184 11.77 -9.36 14.16
C ILE A 184 13.06 -8.95 14.85
N GLY A 185 13.55 -9.81 15.73
CA GLY A 185 14.80 -9.59 16.46
C GLY A 185 16.05 -9.72 15.59
N ASP A 186 15.96 -10.44 14.46
CA ASP A 186 17.08 -10.69 13.55
C ASP A 186 16.68 -10.46 12.10
N LEU A 187 17.05 -9.28 11.60
CA LEU A 187 16.76 -8.86 10.23
C LEU A 187 17.44 -9.75 9.18
N SER A 188 18.63 -10.27 9.48
CA SER A 188 19.37 -11.14 8.55
C SER A 188 18.63 -12.46 8.32
N LYS A 189 18.06 -13.03 9.39
CA LYS A 189 17.21 -14.22 9.29
C LYS A 189 15.92 -13.94 8.54
N PHE A 190 15.32 -12.77 8.72
CA PHE A 190 14.13 -12.37 7.97
C PHE A 190 14.41 -12.21 6.47
N ILE A 191 15.52 -11.59 6.09
CA ILE A 191 15.93 -11.49 4.67
C ILE A 191 16.20 -12.88 4.07
N LYS A 192 16.84 -13.78 4.85
CA LYS A 192 17.02 -15.17 4.44
C LYS A 192 15.69 -15.88 4.24
N TYR A 193 14.73 -15.67 5.16
CA TYR A 193 13.38 -16.21 5.06
C TYR A 193 12.68 -15.75 3.78
N LEU A 194 12.71 -14.45 3.46
CA LEU A 194 12.14 -13.90 2.21
C LEU A 194 12.75 -14.55 0.96
N LYS A 195 14.08 -14.73 0.93
CA LYS A 195 14.77 -15.38 -0.20
C LYS A 195 14.34 -16.84 -0.37
N LEU A 196 14.21 -17.57 0.74
CA LEU A 196 13.74 -18.94 0.71
C LEU A 196 12.27 -19.07 0.30
N CYS A 197 11.40 -18.14 0.73
CA CYS A 197 10.02 -18.05 0.25
C CYS A 197 9.97 -17.80 -1.26
N ALA A 198 10.78 -16.88 -1.77
CA ALA A 198 10.85 -16.60 -3.20
C ALA A 198 11.27 -17.82 -4.03
N GLY A 199 12.25 -18.60 -3.53
CA GLY A 199 12.70 -19.84 -4.19
C GLY A 199 11.69 -20.99 -4.13
N ARG A 200 10.60 -20.85 -3.37
CA ARG A 200 9.56 -21.88 -3.20
C ARG A 200 8.19 -21.50 -3.79
N ILE A 201 8.16 -20.49 -4.63
CA ILE A 201 6.92 -20.10 -5.32
C ILE A 201 6.43 -21.27 -6.17
N GLY A 202 5.13 -21.60 -6.07
CA GLY A 202 4.53 -22.73 -6.77
C GLY A 202 4.71 -24.09 -6.08
N GLN A 203 5.33 -24.14 -4.91
CA GLN A 203 5.49 -25.35 -4.08
C GLN A 203 4.52 -25.37 -2.89
N LEU A 204 4.32 -26.54 -2.29
CA LEU A 204 3.57 -26.65 -1.04
C LEU A 204 4.31 -25.94 0.09
N LEU A 205 3.61 -25.08 0.81
CA LEU A 205 4.18 -24.38 1.96
C LEU A 205 4.52 -25.35 3.09
N ASN A 206 5.80 -25.41 3.46
CA ASN A 206 6.30 -26.15 4.60
C ASN A 206 7.02 -25.19 5.56
N LEU A 207 6.28 -24.70 6.55
CA LEU A 207 6.79 -23.75 7.54
C LEU A 207 7.91 -24.35 8.41
N SER A 208 7.85 -25.65 8.73
CA SER A 208 8.89 -26.31 9.53
C SER A 208 10.22 -26.38 8.79
N SER A 209 10.19 -26.69 7.49
CA SER A 209 11.40 -26.66 6.64
C SER A 209 11.98 -25.25 6.53
N LEU A 210 11.10 -24.24 6.27
CA LEU A 210 11.53 -22.85 6.21
C LEU A 210 12.15 -22.37 7.53
N ALA A 211 11.53 -22.69 8.65
CA ALA A 211 12.01 -22.34 9.99
C ALA A 211 13.40 -22.92 10.27
N ASN A 212 13.58 -24.22 9.99
CA ASN A 212 14.86 -24.90 10.17
C ASN A 212 15.95 -24.29 9.32
N GLU A 213 15.70 -24.04 8.05
CA GLU A 213 16.70 -23.45 7.15
C GLU A 213 17.07 -22.02 7.52
N CYS A 214 16.11 -21.24 8.08
CA CYS A 214 16.36 -19.89 8.57
C CYS A 214 16.99 -19.84 9.96
N GLY A 215 16.99 -20.94 10.70
CA GLY A 215 17.41 -20.96 12.10
C GLY A 215 16.48 -20.16 13.01
N ILE A 216 15.16 -20.31 12.82
CA ILE A 216 14.09 -19.65 13.60
C ILE A 216 13.09 -20.70 14.08
N SER A 217 12.21 -20.32 15.03
CA SER A 217 11.10 -21.18 15.43
C SER A 217 10.01 -21.25 14.37
N VAL A 218 9.23 -22.33 14.36
CA VAL A 218 8.05 -22.47 13.49
C VAL A 218 7.04 -21.36 13.77
N THR A 219 6.86 -20.99 15.04
CA THR A 219 6.02 -19.86 15.44
C THR A 219 6.48 -18.54 14.81
N ALA A 220 7.81 -18.28 14.78
CA ALA A 220 8.34 -17.10 14.11
C ALA A 220 8.07 -17.14 12.60
N ALA A 221 8.29 -18.30 11.94
CA ALA A 221 8.01 -18.46 10.53
C ALA A 221 6.51 -18.29 10.18
N THR A 222 5.61 -18.62 11.11
CA THR A 222 4.16 -18.41 10.94
C THR A 222 3.77 -16.93 11.07
N ASN A 223 4.48 -16.19 11.91
CA ASN A 223 4.20 -14.78 12.21
C ASN A 223 4.84 -13.81 11.20
N TRP A 224 5.82 -14.27 10.44
CA TRP A 224 6.53 -13.52 9.40
C TRP A 224 5.85 -13.64 8.04
#